data_b85573923cbea1fa7d80ab51db1a27e8
#
_entry.id   b85573923cbea1fa7d80ab51db1a27e8
#
_cell.length_a   1.000
_cell.length_b   1.000
_cell.length_c   1.000
_cell.angle_alpha   90.00
_cell.angle_beta   90.00
_cell.angle_gamma   90.00
#
_symmetry.space_group_name_H-M   'P 1'
#
loop_
_entity.id
_entity.type
_entity.pdbx_description
1 polymer ?
#
loop_
_entity_poly.entity_id
_entity_poly.type
_entity_poly.pdbx_seq_one_letter_code
_entity_poly.pdbx_strand_id
1 'polypeptide(L)'
;MNAIIGFTGIAMKNDPSDEVKNCLEKIDESSEYLLSLINDVLDLTHIESGKVKYNPVPADVKNITDSALDIIKGFLTNRDINFKIQCEDAKIPNVLADPARLRDVLVNILSNAVKFTPDGGTITFEAQCQEKGGDGYINMRYRISDTGIGMSEEFIKEVFEEFAQEDSDVRTQYHGVGLGMAIVKKYVDMMGGTISVQSKKHEGTTFTVDIPLEITDKEWNKSDPVFSEKVDLTGVNVLLAEDNELNAEIAAVQLEEFGMNVERAVDGKNAVEIFRNHPKGTFDVILMDVMMPEMNGYEATKAIRAMNDRPDGKNIPIIAMTANSFAEDVQASLDAGMNAHLSKPIVMDEVIKTILRYVR
;
A
#
# COMPACT_ATOMS: atom_id res chain seq x y z
N MET A 1 -11.26 -12.69 3.29
CA MET A 1 -11.51 -11.24 3.17
C MET A 1 -11.48 -10.80 1.72
N ASN A 2 -10.36 -10.88 1.01
CA ASN A 2 -10.25 -10.45 -0.40
C ASN A 2 -11.34 -11.04 -1.32
N ALA A 3 -11.72 -12.29 -1.08
CA ALA A 3 -12.82 -12.94 -1.78
C ALA A 3 -14.17 -12.25 -1.56
N ILE A 4 -14.46 -11.85 -0.32
CA ILE A 4 -15.72 -11.16 0.01
C ILE A 4 -15.72 -9.79 -0.68
N ILE A 5 -14.65 -9.01 -0.58
CA ILE A 5 -14.48 -7.71 -1.25
C ILE A 5 -14.62 -7.86 -2.76
N GLY A 6 -13.91 -8.84 -3.37
CA GLY A 6 -13.97 -9.06 -4.81
C GLY A 6 -15.37 -9.43 -5.31
N PHE A 7 -16.07 -10.35 -4.65
CA PHE A 7 -17.44 -10.71 -5.05
C PHE A 7 -18.46 -9.62 -4.78
N THR A 8 -18.29 -8.86 -3.72
CA THR A 8 -19.12 -7.69 -3.48
C THR A 8 -18.96 -6.68 -4.63
N GLY A 9 -17.73 -6.41 -5.07
CA GLY A 9 -17.44 -5.55 -6.21
C GLY A 9 -18.05 -6.07 -7.53
N ILE A 10 -17.95 -7.38 -7.80
CA ILE A 10 -18.57 -8.01 -8.99
C ILE A 10 -20.09 -7.91 -8.91
N ALA A 11 -20.69 -8.19 -7.75
CA ALA A 11 -22.14 -8.11 -7.56
C ALA A 11 -22.66 -6.67 -7.73
N MET A 12 -21.91 -5.67 -7.27
CA MET A 12 -22.24 -4.24 -7.46
C MET A 12 -22.30 -3.83 -8.94
N LYS A 13 -21.43 -4.42 -9.79
CA LYS A 13 -21.40 -4.12 -11.24
C LYS A 13 -22.55 -4.76 -12.04
N ASN A 14 -23.21 -5.78 -11.49
CA ASN A 14 -24.32 -6.49 -12.15
C ASN A 14 -25.70 -5.83 -11.95
N ASP A 15 -25.75 -4.51 -11.76
CA ASP A 15 -26.98 -3.70 -11.63
C ASP A 15 -27.96 -4.23 -10.58
N PRO A 16 -27.52 -4.38 -9.31
CA PRO A 16 -28.36 -4.90 -8.23
C PRO A 16 -29.45 -3.90 -7.87
N SER A 17 -30.57 -4.40 -7.31
CA SER A 17 -31.60 -3.52 -6.73
C SER A 17 -31.02 -2.66 -5.61
N ASP A 18 -31.61 -1.48 -5.36
CA ASP A 18 -31.12 -0.53 -4.33
C ASP A 18 -30.94 -1.18 -2.96
N GLU A 19 -31.83 -2.11 -2.58
CA GLU A 19 -31.74 -2.83 -1.32
C GLU A 19 -30.53 -3.78 -1.29
N VAL A 20 -30.30 -4.50 -2.38
CA VAL A 20 -29.12 -5.41 -2.54
C VAL A 20 -27.86 -4.59 -2.58
N LYS A 21 -27.85 -3.46 -3.29
CA LYS A 21 -26.71 -2.54 -3.36
C LYS A 21 -26.30 -2.04 -1.96
N ASN A 22 -27.24 -1.58 -1.17
CA ASN A 22 -26.97 -1.15 0.22
C ASN A 22 -26.44 -2.29 1.10
N CYS A 23 -26.90 -3.53 0.90
CA CYS A 23 -26.35 -4.68 1.60
C CYS A 23 -24.89 -4.97 1.15
N LEU A 24 -24.62 -4.91 -0.14
CA LEU A 24 -23.29 -5.11 -0.70
C LEU A 24 -22.31 -4.03 -0.21
N GLU A 25 -22.72 -2.76 -0.21
CA GLU A 25 -21.91 -1.65 0.33
C GLU A 25 -21.50 -1.91 1.79
N LYS A 26 -22.45 -2.36 2.63
CA LYS A 26 -22.17 -2.70 4.04
C LYS A 26 -21.24 -3.91 4.20
N ILE A 27 -21.35 -4.91 3.32
CA ILE A 27 -20.46 -6.07 3.34
C ILE A 27 -19.05 -5.63 2.94
N ASP A 28 -18.93 -4.77 1.94
CA ASP A 28 -17.66 -4.24 1.47
C ASP A 28 -16.95 -3.43 2.56
N GLU A 29 -17.65 -2.43 3.14
CA GLU A 29 -17.17 -1.63 4.26
C GLU A 29 -16.73 -2.50 5.46
N SER A 30 -17.53 -3.51 5.82
CA SER A 30 -17.20 -4.41 6.93
C SER A 30 -16.00 -5.29 6.63
N SER A 31 -15.83 -5.67 5.37
CA SER A 31 -14.74 -6.51 4.90
C SER A 31 -13.42 -5.74 4.83
N GLU A 32 -13.44 -4.51 4.30
CA GLU A 32 -12.29 -3.61 4.29
C GLU A 32 -11.84 -3.28 5.73
N TYR A 33 -12.81 -3.00 6.60
CA TYR A 33 -12.53 -2.78 8.01
C TYR A 33 -11.82 -3.97 8.67
N LEU A 34 -12.34 -5.19 8.48
CA LEU A 34 -11.72 -6.38 9.06
C LEU A 34 -10.33 -6.66 8.47
N LEU A 35 -10.13 -6.37 7.19
CA LEU A 35 -8.81 -6.49 6.55
C LEU A 35 -7.81 -5.48 7.15
N SER A 36 -8.23 -4.24 7.34
CA SER A 36 -7.42 -3.21 8.02
C SER A 36 -7.03 -3.65 9.43
N LEU A 37 -7.96 -4.24 10.19
CA LEU A 37 -7.69 -4.78 11.53
C LEU A 37 -6.60 -5.86 11.53
N ILE A 38 -6.74 -6.81 10.62
CA ILE A 38 -5.77 -7.91 10.50
C ILE A 38 -4.38 -7.36 10.16
N ASN A 39 -4.31 -6.41 9.23
CA ASN A 39 -3.06 -5.78 8.84
C ASN A 39 -2.43 -4.98 9.98
N ASP A 40 -3.21 -4.18 10.71
CA ASP A 40 -2.73 -3.41 11.86
C ASP A 40 -2.14 -4.33 12.95
N VAL A 41 -2.81 -5.46 13.26
CA VAL A 41 -2.32 -6.45 14.23
C VAL A 41 -1.06 -7.14 13.73
N LEU A 42 -0.99 -7.49 12.45
CA LEU A 42 0.22 -8.07 11.85
C LEU A 42 1.39 -7.08 11.88
N ASP A 43 1.16 -5.83 11.50
CA ASP A 43 2.20 -4.79 11.52
C ASP A 43 2.73 -4.59 12.94
N LEU A 44 1.85 -4.47 13.93
CA LEU A 44 2.23 -4.36 15.33
C LEU A 44 3.09 -5.55 15.78
N THR A 45 2.62 -6.77 15.51
CA THR A 45 3.33 -8.00 15.85
C THR A 45 4.71 -8.07 15.21
N HIS A 46 4.83 -7.63 13.95
CA HIS A 46 6.07 -7.60 13.20
C HIS A 46 7.05 -6.56 13.75
N ILE A 47 6.53 -5.38 14.14
CA ILE A 47 7.35 -4.34 14.77
C ILE A 47 7.89 -4.85 16.12
N GLU A 48 7.03 -5.43 16.97
CA GLU A 48 7.41 -5.93 18.30
C GLU A 48 8.40 -7.09 18.25
N SER A 49 8.24 -7.98 17.26
CA SER A 49 9.19 -9.09 17.06
C SER A 49 10.51 -8.65 16.43
N GLY A 50 10.70 -7.35 16.12
CA GLY A 50 11.90 -6.81 15.47
C GLY A 50 12.09 -7.30 14.02
N LYS A 51 11.05 -7.86 13.42
CA LYS A 51 11.07 -8.30 12.02
C LYS A 51 11.01 -7.12 11.04
N VAL A 52 10.29 -6.05 11.40
CA VAL A 52 10.30 -4.82 10.62
C VAL A 52 11.61 -4.08 10.90
N LYS A 53 12.42 -3.93 9.86
CA LYS A 53 13.66 -3.15 9.92
C LYS A 53 13.45 -1.82 9.19
N TYR A 54 13.97 -0.76 9.78
CA TYR A 54 14.10 0.52 9.09
C TYR A 54 15.05 0.36 7.91
N ASN A 55 14.59 0.64 6.70
CA ASN A 55 15.34 0.47 5.45
C ASN A 55 15.51 1.82 4.73
N PRO A 56 16.45 2.67 5.18
CA PRO A 56 16.69 3.96 4.54
C PRO A 56 17.34 3.77 3.17
N VAL A 57 16.71 4.30 2.14
CA VAL A 57 17.20 4.34 0.76
C VAL A 57 17.24 5.78 0.27
N PRO A 58 18.07 6.10 -0.77
CA PRO A 58 18.00 7.41 -1.41
C PRO A 58 16.56 7.70 -1.87
N ALA A 59 15.99 8.81 -1.42
CA ALA A 59 14.60 9.13 -1.64
C ALA A 59 14.37 10.63 -1.86
N ASP A 60 13.31 10.95 -2.60
CA ASP A 60 12.75 12.28 -2.72
C ASP A 60 11.56 12.42 -1.75
N VAL A 61 11.76 13.19 -0.69
CA VAL A 61 10.74 13.41 0.34
C VAL A 61 9.49 14.07 -0.22
N LYS A 62 9.64 14.95 -1.22
CA LYS A 62 8.50 15.58 -1.87
C LYS A 62 7.62 14.53 -2.55
N ASN A 63 8.22 13.60 -3.26
CA ASN A 63 7.51 12.51 -3.94
C ASN A 63 6.76 11.62 -2.93
N ILE A 64 7.39 11.26 -1.80
CA ILE A 64 6.74 10.48 -0.74
C ILE A 64 5.52 11.24 -0.20
N THR A 65 5.69 12.53 0.06
CA THR A 65 4.63 13.42 0.58
C THR A 65 3.48 13.53 -0.43
N ASP A 66 3.79 13.81 -1.70
CA ASP A 66 2.80 13.93 -2.77
C ASP A 66 2.00 12.63 -2.94
N SER A 67 2.67 11.47 -2.87
CA SER A 67 2.02 10.15 -2.91
C SER A 67 1.04 9.94 -1.75
N ALA A 68 1.39 10.35 -0.53
CA ALA A 68 0.48 10.30 0.62
C ALA A 68 -0.74 11.22 0.43
N LEU A 69 -0.51 12.44 -0.06
CA LEU A 69 -1.57 13.41 -0.33
C LEU A 69 -2.53 12.95 -1.43
N ASP A 70 -2.04 12.25 -2.46
CA ASP A 70 -2.89 11.73 -3.54
C ASP A 70 -3.84 10.62 -3.03
N ILE A 71 -3.37 9.74 -2.13
CA ILE A 71 -4.24 8.76 -1.46
C ILE A 71 -5.35 9.49 -0.69
N ILE A 72 -5.03 10.54 0.03
CA ILE A 72 -6.01 11.28 0.83
C ILE A 72 -7.02 12.05 -0.03
N LYS A 73 -6.62 12.58 -1.18
CA LYS A 73 -7.55 13.19 -2.14
C LYS A 73 -8.64 12.21 -2.58
N GLY A 74 -8.30 10.91 -2.71
CA GLY A 74 -9.28 9.86 -2.98
C GLY A 74 -10.37 9.77 -1.90
N PHE A 75 -9.99 9.81 -0.62
CA PHE A 75 -10.94 9.77 0.50
C PHE A 75 -11.79 11.06 0.63
N LEU A 76 -11.34 12.16 0.07
CA LEU A 76 -12.06 13.44 0.09
C LEU A 76 -13.09 13.60 -1.03
N THR A 77 -13.11 12.72 -2.04
CA THR A 77 -13.93 12.89 -3.26
C THR A 77 -15.43 13.04 -2.97
N ASN A 78 -15.93 12.39 -1.91
CA ASN A 78 -17.34 12.42 -1.52
C ASN A 78 -17.58 13.16 -0.18
N ARG A 79 -16.63 13.98 0.26
CA ARG A 79 -16.69 14.71 1.52
C ARG A 79 -16.61 16.22 1.28
N ASP A 80 -17.42 16.99 1.95
CA ASP A 80 -17.36 18.47 1.94
C ASP A 80 -16.35 18.95 3.01
N ILE A 81 -15.05 18.69 2.77
CA ILE A 81 -13.96 19.10 3.65
C ILE A 81 -13.03 20.04 2.90
N ASN A 82 -12.73 21.19 3.50
CA ASN A 82 -11.78 22.14 2.95
C ASN A 82 -10.33 21.69 3.24
N PHE A 83 -9.70 21.06 2.27
CA PHE A 83 -8.33 20.55 2.40
C PHE A 83 -7.31 21.58 1.92
N LYS A 84 -6.44 22.05 2.82
CA LYS A 84 -5.41 23.05 2.56
C LYS A 84 -4.03 22.42 2.64
N ILE A 85 -3.20 22.65 1.62
CA ILE A 85 -1.81 22.17 1.57
C ILE A 85 -0.91 23.39 1.61
N GLN A 86 0.01 23.41 2.56
CA GLN A 86 1.00 24.47 2.76
C GLN A 86 2.39 23.80 2.84
N CYS A 87 3.04 23.67 1.70
CA CYS A 87 4.41 23.19 1.62
C CYS A 87 5.34 24.36 1.32
N GLU A 88 6.41 24.50 2.10
CA GLU A 88 7.44 25.48 1.76
C GLU A 88 8.14 25.05 0.47
N ASP A 89 8.35 26.00 -0.46
CA ASP A 89 9.13 25.80 -1.68
C ASP A 89 10.66 25.72 -1.37
N ALA A 90 11.01 25.04 -0.29
CA ALA A 90 12.40 24.79 0.06
C ALA A 90 12.97 23.72 -0.88
N LYS A 91 14.18 23.96 -1.38
CA LYS A 91 14.91 22.96 -2.16
C LYS A 91 15.40 21.87 -1.21
N ILE A 92 14.59 20.79 -1.07
CA ILE A 92 14.91 19.66 -0.20
C ILE A 92 16.04 18.87 -0.89
N PRO A 93 17.18 18.61 -0.23
CA PRO A 93 18.24 17.77 -0.78
C PRO A 93 17.78 16.30 -0.88
N ASN A 94 18.54 15.49 -1.65
CA ASN A 94 18.36 14.04 -1.61
C ASN A 94 18.69 13.53 -0.20
N VAL A 95 17.88 12.63 0.32
CA VAL A 95 18.01 12.10 1.67
C VAL A 95 17.92 10.58 1.68
N LEU A 96 18.39 9.96 2.75
CA LEU A 96 18.10 8.58 3.08
C LEU A 96 16.80 8.53 3.90
N ALA A 97 15.77 7.92 3.36
CA ALA A 97 14.48 7.73 4.02
C ALA A 97 13.95 6.33 3.74
N ASP A 98 13.03 5.86 4.55
CA ASP A 98 12.19 4.69 4.25
C ASP A 98 10.86 5.21 3.67
N PRO A 99 10.67 5.12 2.34
CA PRO A 99 9.51 5.74 1.69
C PRO A 99 8.18 5.11 2.11
N ALA A 100 8.18 3.80 2.38
CA ALA A 100 6.97 3.10 2.78
C ALA A 100 6.52 3.55 4.17
N ARG A 101 7.42 3.55 5.15
CA ARG A 101 7.11 3.90 6.54
C ARG A 101 6.76 5.37 6.71
N LEU A 102 7.47 6.25 5.99
CA LEU A 102 7.14 7.68 6.02
C LEU A 102 5.75 7.95 5.42
N ARG A 103 5.43 7.31 4.29
CA ARG A 103 4.09 7.39 3.68
C ARG A 103 3.02 6.85 4.63
N ASP A 104 3.24 5.67 5.25
CA ASP A 104 2.31 5.06 6.19
C ASP A 104 1.99 5.98 7.37
N VAL A 105 3.01 6.65 7.93
CA VAL A 105 2.83 7.66 9.00
C VAL A 105 1.92 8.79 8.54
N LEU A 106 2.19 9.37 7.36
CA LEU A 106 1.41 10.50 6.84
C LEU A 106 -0.04 10.09 6.52
N VAL A 107 -0.23 8.93 5.86
CA VAL A 107 -1.56 8.43 5.49
C VAL A 107 -2.39 8.13 6.74
N ASN A 108 -1.82 7.49 7.77
CA ASN A 108 -2.54 7.18 9.01
C ASN A 108 -3.02 8.45 9.74
N ILE A 109 -2.18 9.48 9.85
CA ILE A 109 -2.57 10.73 10.52
C ILE A 109 -3.62 11.48 9.69
N LEU A 110 -3.41 11.58 8.37
CA LEU A 110 -4.32 12.29 7.47
C LEU A 110 -5.68 11.57 7.35
N SER A 111 -5.71 10.25 7.27
CA SER A 111 -6.96 9.48 7.23
C SER A 111 -7.77 9.65 8.51
N ASN A 112 -7.11 9.73 9.68
CA ASN A 112 -7.76 10.09 10.93
C ASN A 112 -8.33 11.50 10.89
N ALA A 113 -7.59 12.48 10.36
CA ALA A 113 -8.11 13.84 10.18
C ALA A 113 -9.37 13.87 9.31
N VAL A 114 -9.37 13.15 8.17
CA VAL A 114 -10.56 13.04 7.28
C VAL A 114 -11.72 12.35 8.01
N LYS A 115 -11.45 11.30 8.75
CA LYS A 115 -12.43 10.51 9.47
C LYS A 115 -13.16 11.31 10.56
N PHE A 116 -12.42 12.11 11.33
CA PHE A 116 -12.93 12.82 12.49
C PHE A 116 -13.32 14.28 12.24
N THR A 117 -13.12 14.77 11.01
CA THR A 117 -13.59 16.10 10.61
C THR A 117 -14.99 15.99 10.00
N PRO A 118 -16.01 16.70 10.50
CA PRO A 118 -17.33 16.73 9.89
C PRO A 118 -17.31 17.49 8.57
N ASP A 119 -18.33 17.28 7.74
CA ASP A 119 -18.51 18.04 6.51
C ASP A 119 -18.66 19.53 6.82
N GLY A 120 -18.07 20.39 5.97
CA GLY A 120 -17.89 21.82 6.22
C GLY A 120 -16.64 22.17 7.02
N GLY A 121 -15.92 21.17 7.56
CA GLY A 121 -14.68 21.35 8.30
C GLY A 121 -13.47 21.65 7.43
N THR A 122 -12.33 21.86 8.08
CA THR A 122 -11.05 22.17 7.41
C THR A 122 -9.96 21.23 7.90
N ILE A 123 -9.15 20.71 6.99
CA ILE A 123 -7.90 20.01 7.28
C ILE A 123 -6.76 20.80 6.64
N THR A 124 -5.72 21.09 7.41
CA THR A 124 -4.51 21.76 6.92
C THR A 124 -3.31 20.84 7.05
N PHE A 125 -2.64 20.61 5.96
CA PHE A 125 -1.37 19.88 5.89
C PHE A 125 -0.24 20.88 5.65
N GLU A 126 0.77 20.87 6.52
CA GLU A 126 1.97 21.69 6.40
C GLU A 126 3.20 20.78 6.38
N ALA A 127 4.12 21.04 5.45
CA ALA A 127 5.42 20.39 5.40
C ALA A 127 6.54 21.42 5.32
N GLN A 128 7.50 21.33 6.23
CA GLN A 128 8.61 22.27 6.36
C GLN A 128 9.93 21.50 6.48
N CYS A 129 10.92 21.93 5.69
CA CYS A 129 12.28 21.47 5.80
C CYS A 129 13.07 22.41 6.71
N GLN A 130 13.53 21.92 7.84
CA GLN A 130 14.36 22.68 8.77
C GLN A 130 15.81 22.20 8.65
N GLU A 131 16.72 23.08 8.25
CA GLU A 131 18.13 22.77 8.25
C GLU A 131 18.62 22.62 9.71
N LYS A 132 19.08 21.43 10.08
CA LYS A 132 19.90 21.25 11.28
C LYS A 132 21.33 21.65 10.92
N GLY A 133 21.79 22.80 11.39
CA GLY A 133 23.12 23.29 11.07
C GLY A 133 24.22 22.27 11.40
N GLY A 134 24.90 21.78 10.38
CA GLY A 134 26.25 21.27 10.49
C GLY A 134 26.48 19.75 10.46
N ASP A 135 25.44 18.88 10.59
CA ASP A 135 25.67 17.45 10.82
C ASP A 135 25.27 16.52 9.65
N GLY A 136 25.04 17.06 8.44
CA GLY A 136 24.62 16.22 7.30
C GLY A 136 23.18 15.69 7.40
N TYR A 137 22.36 16.29 8.24
CA TYR A 137 20.94 15.97 8.44
C TYR A 137 20.06 17.18 8.19
N ILE A 138 18.86 16.92 7.65
CA ILE A 138 17.72 17.85 7.69
C ILE A 138 16.70 17.32 8.70
N ASN A 139 15.81 18.19 9.17
CA ASN A 139 14.63 17.77 9.91
C ASN A 139 13.38 18.12 9.10
N MET A 140 12.63 17.10 8.68
CA MET A 140 11.33 17.31 8.05
C MET A 140 10.26 17.39 9.12
N ARG A 141 9.59 18.53 9.19
CA ARG A 141 8.43 18.75 10.05
C ARG A 141 7.14 18.66 9.24
N TYR A 142 6.27 17.75 9.64
CA TYR A 142 4.91 17.65 9.13
C TYR A 142 3.94 18.06 10.23
N ARG A 143 3.00 18.93 9.88
CA ARG A 143 1.94 19.36 10.79
C ARG A 143 0.60 19.14 10.11
N ILE A 144 -0.26 18.34 10.73
CA ILE A 144 -1.59 18.02 10.27
C ILE A 144 -2.58 18.56 11.30
N SER A 145 -3.39 19.52 10.89
CA SER A 145 -4.38 20.19 11.75
C SER A 145 -5.77 20.00 11.17
N ASP A 146 -6.72 19.62 12.00
CA ASP A 146 -8.12 19.48 11.64
C ASP A 146 -9.02 20.31 12.57
N THR A 147 -10.22 20.61 12.10
CA THR A 147 -11.29 21.28 12.89
C THR A 147 -12.37 20.25 13.29
N GLY A 148 -11.95 19.04 13.58
CA GLY A 148 -12.81 17.92 13.92
C GLY A 148 -13.30 17.93 15.36
N ILE A 149 -13.76 16.76 15.79
CA ILE A 149 -14.34 16.58 17.13
C ILE A 149 -13.36 16.83 18.28
N GLY A 150 -12.05 16.81 18.01
CA GLY A 150 -11.01 16.92 19.03
C GLY A 150 -11.01 15.76 20.02
N MET A 151 -10.14 15.84 21.02
CA MET A 151 -9.91 14.82 22.04
C MET A 151 -9.96 15.41 23.45
N SER A 152 -10.33 14.61 24.45
CA SER A 152 -10.23 14.98 25.86
C SER A 152 -8.79 15.01 26.35
N GLU A 153 -8.52 15.73 27.43
CA GLU A 153 -7.16 15.79 28.04
C GLU A 153 -6.70 14.41 28.55
N GLU A 154 -7.64 13.58 28.95
CA GLU A 154 -7.38 12.21 29.40
C GLU A 154 -6.94 11.36 28.20
N PHE A 155 -7.69 11.38 27.10
CA PHE A 155 -7.39 10.57 25.92
C PHE A 155 -6.12 10.99 25.18
N ILE A 156 -5.76 12.27 25.19
CA ILE A 156 -4.50 12.78 24.64
C ILE A 156 -3.28 12.04 25.23
N LYS A 157 -3.34 11.63 26.49
CA LYS A 157 -2.24 10.91 27.16
C LYS A 157 -2.10 9.47 26.69
N GLU A 158 -3.16 8.89 26.17
CA GLU A 158 -3.27 7.49 25.78
C GLU A 158 -3.37 7.30 24.25
N VAL A 159 -3.43 8.40 23.45
CA VAL A 159 -3.69 8.33 22.01
C VAL A 159 -2.68 7.49 21.23
N PHE A 160 -1.47 7.31 21.75
CA PHE A 160 -0.40 6.49 21.17
C PHE A 160 -0.31 5.09 21.79
N GLU A 161 -1.16 4.78 22.77
CA GLU A 161 -1.22 3.43 23.37
C GLU A 161 -2.02 2.49 22.47
N GLU A 162 -1.67 1.21 22.52
CA GLU A 162 -2.34 0.18 21.75
C GLU A 162 -3.79 0.01 22.20
N PHE A 163 -4.70 -0.10 21.23
CA PHE A 163 -6.14 -0.23 21.44
C PHE A 163 -6.81 0.97 22.14
N ALA A 164 -6.12 2.09 22.23
CA ALA A 164 -6.66 3.31 22.80
C ALA A 164 -7.81 3.86 21.94
N GLN A 165 -8.95 4.08 22.57
CA GLN A 165 -10.14 4.66 21.95
C GLN A 165 -10.85 5.55 22.96
N GLU A 166 -11.27 6.76 22.53
CA GLU A 166 -12.05 7.62 23.38
C GLU A 166 -13.47 7.07 23.53
N ASP A 167 -13.94 6.91 24.78
CA ASP A 167 -15.32 6.50 25.09
C ASP A 167 -16.28 7.64 24.76
N SER A 168 -16.90 7.58 23.58
CA SER A 168 -17.95 8.52 23.19
C SER A 168 -19.03 7.83 22.38
N ASP A 169 -20.24 8.40 22.36
CA ASP A 169 -21.37 7.95 21.54
C ASP A 169 -21.04 7.95 20.01
N VAL A 170 -19.90 8.47 19.63
CA VAL A 170 -19.33 8.49 18.26
C VAL A 170 -18.80 7.11 17.85
N ARG A 171 -18.62 6.15 18.77
CA ARG A 171 -18.20 4.76 18.46
C ARG A 171 -19.05 4.07 17.40
N THR A 172 -20.33 4.41 17.31
CA THR A 172 -21.26 3.80 16.35
C THR A 172 -21.10 4.29 14.93
N GLN A 173 -20.43 5.42 14.73
CA GLN A 173 -20.30 6.08 13.42
C GLN A 173 -18.92 5.90 12.77
N TYR A 174 -17.86 5.70 13.56
CA TYR A 174 -16.48 5.62 13.06
C TYR A 174 -15.74 4.42 13.64
N HIS A 175 -15.73 3.31 12.92
CA HIS A 175 -15.02 2.09 13.32
C HIS A 175 -13.49 2.29 13.27
N GLY A 176 -12.77 1.88 14.31
CA GLY A 176 -11.31 1.86 14.38
C GLY A 176 -10.87 1.00 15.55
N VAL A 177 -9.69 0.36 15.50
CA VAL A 177 -9.19 -0.56 16.55
C VAL A 177 -8.38 0.17 17.59
N GLY A 178 -7.93 1.39 17.30
CA GLY A 178 -7.01 2.12 18.16
C GLY A 178 -5.54 1.67 18.00
N LEU A 179 -5.18 1.06 16.88
CA LEU A 179 -3.80 0.64 16.61
C LEU A 179 -3.03 1.63 15.71
N GLY A 180 -3.73 2.35 14.83
CA GLY A 180 -3.07 3.22 13.84
C GLY A 180 -2.12 4.24 14.45
N MET A 181 -2.49 4.92 15.54
CA MET A 181 -1.61 5.92 16.17
C MET A 181 -0.45 5.28 16.96
N ALA A 182 -0.63 4.09 17.53
CA ALA A 182 0.45 3.30 18.13
C ALA A 182 1.48 2.88 17.08
N ILE A 183 1.02 2.42 15.90
CA ILE A 183 1.89 2.08 14.76
C ILE A 183 2.64 3.32 14.28
N VAL A 184 1.96 4.46 14.12
CA VAL A 184 2.59 5.75 13.77
C VAL A 184 3.71 6.09 14.74
N LYS A 185 3.46 6.00 16.04
CA LYS A 185 4.47 6.28 17.08
C LYS A 185 5.67 5.37 16.93
N LYS A 186 5.46 4.06 16.75
CA LYS A 186 6.53 3.08 16.57
C LYS A 186 7.36 3.36 15.31
N TYR A 187 6.73 3.70 14.18
CA TYR A 187 7.45 4.05 12.95
C TYR A 187 8.25 5.35 13.09
N VAL A 188 7.66 6.38 13.72
CA VAL A 188 8.37 7.65 13.98
C VAL A 188 9.60 7.40 14.87
N ASP A 189 9.46 6.58 15.92
CA ASP A 189 10.57 6.23 16.82
C ASP A 189 11.67 5.43 16.08
N MET A 190 11.29 4.50 15.20
CA MET A 190 12.24 3.75 14.34
C MET A 190 13.02 4.67 13.40
N MET A 191 12.42 5.74 12.93
CA MET A 191 13.06 6.78 12.10
C MET A 191 13.86 7.79 12.93
N GLY A 192 13.95 7.62 14.25
CA GLY A 192 14.63 8.56 15.16
C GLY A 192 13.93 9.91 15.29
N GLY A 193 12.66 9.98 14.93
CA GLY A 193 11.84 11.19 14.96
C GLY A 193 11.07 11.39 16.26
N THR A 194 10.22 12.38 16.28
CA THR A 194 9.29 12.65 17.37
C THR A 194 7.90 12.97 16.84
N ILE A 195 6.87 12.56 17.58
CA ILE A 195 5.49 12.93 17.31
C ILE A 195 4.87 13.55 18.56
N SER A 196 4.09 14.59 18.36
CA SER A 196 3.32 15.25 19.42
C SER A 196 1.92 15.59 18.94
N VAL A 197 1.00 15.73 19.89
CA VAL A 197 -0.40 16.05 19.62
C VAL A 197 -0.86 17.22 20.50
N GLN A 198 -1.65 18.09 19.92
CA GLN A 198 -2.40 19.14 20.60
C GLN A 198 -3.86 19.01 20.16
N SER A 199 -4.76 18.88 21.10
CA SER A 199 -6.18 18.73 20.79
C SER A 199 -7.03 19.32 21.90
N LYS A 200 -8.24 19.75 21.53
CA LYS A 200 -9.27 20.15 22.46
C LYS A 200 -10.62 19.73 21.92
N LYS A 201 -11.44 19.17 22.78
CA LYS A 201 -12.76 18.65 22.41
C LYS A 201 -13.60 19.75 21.74
N HIS A 202 -14.14 19.43 20.56
CA HIS A 202 -14.91 20.29 19.66
C HIS A 202 -14.13 21.48 19.04
N GLU A 203 -12.81 21.53 19.19
CA GLU A 203 -11.97 22.55 18.52
C GLU A 203 -11.03 21.96 17.46
N GLY A 204 -10.85 20.62 17.47
CA GLY A 204 -10.03 19.90 16.51
C GLY A 204 -8.72 19.39 17.10
N THR A 205 -7.87 18.86 16.22
CA THR A 205 -6.61 18.23 16.59
C THR A 205 -5.47 18.71 15.70
N THR A 206 -4.28 18.79 16.26
CA THR A 206 -3.03 19.06 15.53
C THR A 206 -2.00 18.02 15.92
N PHE A 207 -1.56 17.21 14.94
CA PHE A 207 -0.39 16.35 15.07
C PHE A 207 0.82 17.05 14.46
N THR A 208 1.97 16.93 15.16
CA THR A 208 3.26 17.41 14.65
C THR A 208 4.25 16.27 14.68
N VAL A 209 4.83 15.96 13.53
CA VAL A 209 5.83 14.89 13.34
C VAL A 209 7.13 15.53 12.87
N ASP A 210 8.22 15.24 13.54
CA ASP A 210 9.58 15.66 13.18
C ASP A 210 10.42 14.44 12.86
N ILE A 211 10.94 14.36 11.63
CA ILE A 211 11.77 13.24 11.17
C ILE A 211 13.15 13.75 10.77
N PRO A 212 14.22 13.33 11.45
CA PRO A 212 15.59 13.59 11.02
C PRO A 212 15.93 12.69 9.83
N LEU A 213 16.42 13.28 8.74
CA LEU A 213 16.80 12.57 7.52
C LEU A 213 18.25 12.90 7.17
N GLU A 214 19.05 11.88 6.91
CA GLU A 214 20.44 12.02 6.48
C GLU A 214 20.52 12.50 5.03
N ILE A 215 21.30 13.55 4.78
CA ILE A 215 21.54 14.05 3.41
C ILE A 215 22.46 13.07 2.68
N THR A 216 22.16 12.80 1.42
CA THR A 216 22.97 11.92 0.57
C THR A 216 23.24 12.53 -0.80
N ASP A 217 24.47 12.27 -1.31
CA ASP A 217 24.83 12.63 -2.68
C ASP A 217 24.32 11.62 -3.72
N LYS A 218 23.76 10.49 -3.25
CA LYS A 218 23.20 9.48 -4.16
C LYS A 218 21.91 10.00 -4.77
N GLU A 219 21.86 9.96 -6.09
CA GLU A 219 20.64 10.34 -6.81
C GLU A 219 19.53 9.31 -6.54
N TRP A 220 18.34 9.83 -6.26
CA TRP A 220 17.14 9.02 -6.27
C TRP A 220 16.81 8.65 -7.72
N ASN A 221 16.69 7.35 -8.00
CA ASN A 221 16.30 6.87 -9.31
C ASN A 221 14.82 7.20 -9.57
N LYS A 222 14.56 8.18 -10.45
CA LYS A 222 13.21 8.58 -10.91
C LYS A 222 12.44 7.48 -11.67
N SER A 223 12.96 6.27 -11.73
CA SER A 223 12.35 5.16 -12.49
C SER A 223 11.14 4.52 -11.79
N ASP A 224 10.72 5.00 -10.61
CA ASP A 224 9.43 4.64 -10.04
C ASP A 224 8.37 5.65 -10.49
N PRO A 225 7.54 5.31 -11.47
CA PRO A 225 6.54 6.23 -12.00
C PRO A 225 5.45 6.48 -10.95
N VAL A 226 5.26 7.75 -10.59
CA VAL A 226 4.05 8.23 -9.90
C VAL A 226 2.97 8.32 -10.99
N PHE A 227 1.95 7.47 -10.89
CA PHE A 227 0.88 7.46 -11.88
C PHE A 227 -0.16 8.53 -11.58
N SER A 228 -0.27 9.51 -12.51
CA SER A 228 -1.43 10.39 -12.67
C SER A 228 -2.15 10.18 -14.01
N GLU A 229 -1.75 9.19 -14.82
CA GLU A 229 -2.39 8.92 -16.12
C GLU A 229 -3.06 7.54 -16.13
N LYS A 230 -4.20 7.45 -16.81
CA LYS A 230 -4.87 6.16 -17.10
C LYS A 230 -3.89 5.28 -17.87
N VAL A 231 -3.36 4.27 -17.20
CA VAL A 231 -2.50 3.28 -17.84
C VAL A 231 -3.37 2.37 -18.68
N ASP A 232 -3.10 2.33 -19.96
CA ASP A 232 -3.71 1.39 -20.89
C ASP A 232 -2.73 0.23 -21.12
N LEU A 233 -3.10 -0.96 -20.64
CA LEU A 233 -2.39 -2.21 -20.85
C LEU A 233 -3.11 -3.14 -21.84
N THR A 234 -3.89 -2.53 -22.73
CA THR A 234 -4.63 -3.28 -23.76
C THR A 234 -3.69 -4.14 -24.59
N GLY A 235 -4.00 -5.44 -24.62
CA GLY A 235 -3.28 -6.43 -25.40
C GLY A 235 -2.07 -7.06 -24.69
N VAL A 236 -1.75 -6.67 -23.47
CA VAL A 236 -0.75 -7.38 -22.64
C VAL A 236 -1.32 -8.75 -22.24
N ASN A 237 -0.58 -9.82 -22.54
CA ASN A 237 -1.00 -11.19 -22.24
C ASN A 237 -0.33 -11.68 -20.96
N VAL A 238 -1.13 -12.00 -19.97
CA VAL A 238 -0.72 -12.41 -18.62
C VAL A 238 -1.01 -13.89 -18.41
N LEU A 239 -0.02 -14.66 -17.98
CA LEU A 239 -0.24 -15.98 -17.40
C LEU A 239 -0.33 -15.83 -15.87
N LEU A 240 -1.49 -16.09 -15.30
CA LEU A 240 -1.78 -16.01 -13.88
C LEU A 240 -1.82 -17.40 -13.26
N ALA A 241 -0.84 -17.73 -12.40
CA ALA A 241 -0.78 -18.96 -11.64
C ALA A 241 -1.20 -18.70 -10.19
N GLU A 242 -2.33 -19.25 -9.81
CA GLU A 242 -2.96 -19.13 -8.48
C GLU A 242 -3.81 -20.38 -8.22
N ASP A 243 -3.58 -21.08 -7.12
CA ASP A 243 -4.26 -22.34 -6.79
C ASP A 243 -5.66 -22.13 -6.20
N ASN A 244 -5.90 -20.98 -5.61
CA ASN A 244 -7.22 -20.63 -5.13
C ASN A 244 -8.06 -20.05 -6.27
N GLU A 245 -9.07 -20.82 -6.70
CA GLU A 245 -9.96 -20.49 -7.83
C GLU A 245 -10.58 -19.09 -7.69
N LEU A 246 -10.96 -18.72 -6.46
CA LEU A 246 -11.56 -17.43 -6.15
C LEU A 246 -10.58 -16.27 -6.29
N ASN A 247 -9.38 -16.41 -5.73
CA ASN A 247 -8.34 -15.39 -5.86
C ASN A 247 -7.93 -15.20 -7.32
N ALA A 248 -7.83 -16.30 -8.06
CA ALA A 248 -7.53 -16.27 -9.50
C ALA A 248 -8.60 -15.55 -10.30
N GLU A 249 -9.88 -15.78 -9.99
CA GLU A 249 -11.01 -15.09 -10.65
C GLU A 249 -10.99 -13.59 -10.39
N ILE A 250 -10.83 -13.18 -9.13
CA ILE A 250 -10.77 -11.76 -8.74
C ILE A 250 -9.59 -11.07 -9.42
N ALA A 251 -8.39 -11.66 -9.36
CA ALA A 251 -7.21 -11.09 -9.98
C ALA A 251 -7.38 -10.97 -11.50
N ALA A 252 -7.95 -11.99 -12.16
CA ALA A 252 -8.18 -11.98 -13.59
C ALA A 252 -9.14 -10.84 -13.99
N VAL A 253 -10.30 -10.72 -13.32
CA VAL A 253 -11.28 -9.65 -13.59
C VAL A 253 -10.64 -8.27 -13.43
N GLN A 254 -9.86 -8.07 -12.37
CA GLN A 254 -9.20 -6.77 -12.12
C GLN A 254 -8.13 -6.45 -13.18
N LEU A 255 -7.35 -7.43 -13.64
CA LEU A 255 -6.36 -7.26 -14.71
C LEU A 255 -7.03 -6.97 -16.07
N GLU A 256 -8.12 -7.66 -16.37
CA GLU A 256 -8.92 -7.47 -17.59
C GLU A 256 -9.55 -6.06 -17.66
N GLU A 257 -9.86 -5.42 -16.54
CA GLU A 257 -10.34 -4.04 -16.48
C GLU A 257 -9.29 -3.01 -16.98
N PHE A 258 -8.02 -3.35 -16.92
CA PHE A 258 -6.93 -2.55 -17.50
C PHE A 258 -6.62 -2.94 -18.96
N GLY A 259 -7.46 -3.79 -19.57
CA GLY A 259 -7.34 -4.21 -20.97
C GLY A 259 -6.38 -5.38 -21.22
N MET A 260 -5.89 -6.05 -20.16
CA MET A 260 -5.03 -7.22 -20.30
C MET A 260 -5.81 -8.48 -20.68
N ASN A 261 -5.14 -9.41 -21.36
CA ASN A 261 -5.67 -10.76 -21.60
C ASN A 261 -5.09 -11.69 -20.56
N VAL A 262 -5.92 -12.39 -19.79
CA VAL A 262 -5.46 -13.26 -18.70
C VAL A 262 -5.76 -14.71 -19.01
N GLU A 263 -4.72 -15.55 -18.98
CA GLU A 263 -4.86 -17.00 -18.99
C GLU A 263 -4.51 -17.55 -17.61
N ARG A 264 -5.37 -18.40 -17.06
CA ARG A 264 -5.25 -18.91 -15.68
C ARG A 264 -4.63 -20.29 -15.65
N ALA A 265 -3.70 -20.47 -14.72
CA ALA A 265 -3.14 -21.77 -14.33
C ALA A 265 -3.52 -22.06 -12.87
N VAL A 266 -3.93 -23.29 -12.60
CA VAL A 266 -4.44 -23.71 -11.28
C VAL A 266 -3.34 -24.11 -10.29
N ASP A 267 -2.11 -24.30 -10.76
CA ASP A 267 -0.91 -24.59 -9.97
C ASP A 267 0.36 -24.35 -10.79
N GLY A 268 1.52 -24.52 -10.18
CA GLY A 268 2.81 -24.31 -10.83
C GLY A 268 3.08 -25.28 -11.97
N LYS A 269 2.63 -26.53 -11.87
CA LYS A 269 2.79 -27.55 -12.92
C LYS A 269 1.96 -27.18 -14.15
N ASN A 270 0.72 -26.80 -13.94
CA ASN A 270 -0.17 -26.34 -15.01
C ASN A 270 0.37 -25.06 -15.67
N ALA A 271 0.92 -24.12 -14.90
CA ALA A 271 1.58 -22.92 -15.47
C ALA A 271 2.75 -23.28 -16.39
N VAL A 272 3.59 -24.24 -16.00
CA VAL A 272 4.70 -24.77 -16.82
C VAL A 272 4.18 -25.42 -18.10
N GLU A 273 3.09 -26.20 -18.03
CA GLU A 273 2.47 -26.87 -19.16
C GLU A 273 1.83 -25.87 -20.14
N ILE A 274 1.06 -24.91 -19.64
CA ILE A 274 0.46 -23.82 -20.44
C ILE A 274 1.56 -23.04 -21.16
N PHE A 275 2.58 -22.57 -20.42
CA PHE A 275 3.69 -21.85 -21.01
C PHE A 275 4.41 -22.63 -22.10
N ARG A 276 4.62 -23.95 -21.91
CA ARG A 276 5.27 -24.80 -22.90
C ARG A 276 4.44 -24.98 -24.16
N ASN A 277 3.13 -25.18 -24.03
CA ASN A 277 2.25 -25.55 -25.14
C ASN A 277 1.84 -24.36 -26.03
N HIS A 278 1.95 -23.15 -25.53
CA HIS A 278 1.65 -21.96 -26.34
C HIS A 278 2.81 -21.56 -27.26
N PRO A 279 2.55 -20.87 -28.37
CA PRO A 279 3.60 -20.30 -29.20
C PRO A 279 4.56 -19.40 -28.43
N LYS A 280 5.80 -19.27 -28.91
CA LYS A 280 6.78 -18.34 -28.30
C LYS A 280 6.27 -16.91 -28.38
N GLY A 281 6.43 -16.16 -27.27
CA GLY A 281 6.01 -14.76 -27.19
C GLY A 281 4.49 -14.58 -27.06
N THR A 282 3.73 -15.65 -26.71
CA THR A 282 2.29 -15.51 -26.41
C THR A 282 2.09 -14.68 -25.14
N PHE A 283 2.87 -14.92 -24.11
CA PHE A 283 2.76 -14.21 -22.83
C PHE A 283 3.83 -13.12 -22.73
N ASP A 284 3.43 -11.99 -22.17
CA ASP A 284 4.30 -10.85 -21.90
C ASP A 284 4.82 -10.85 -20.46
N VAL A 285 4.04 -11.43 -19.53
CA VAL A 285 4.38 -11.52 -18.12
C VAL A 285 3.70 -12.75 -17.47
N ILE A 286 4.33 -13.29 -16.44
CA ILE A 286 3.77 -14.34 -15.59
C ILE A 286 3.62 -13.78 -14.18
N LEU A 287 2.40 -13.80 -13.63
CA LEU A 287 2.11 -13.60 -12.22
C LEU A 287 2.05 -14.97 -11.57
N MET A 288 2.94 -15.25 -10.61
CA MET A 288 3.18 -16.57 -10.07
C MET A 288 3.00 -16.58 -8.55
N ASP A 289 1.96 -17.25 -8.06
CA ASP A 289 1.89 -17.54 -6.63
C ASP A 289 3.07 -18.41 -6.21
N VAL A 290 3.66 -18.09 -5.09
CA VAL A 290 4.77 -18.86 -4.52
C VAL A 290 4.26 -20.12 -3.85
N MET A 291 3.13 -20.05 -3.15
CA MET A 291 2.61 -21.14 -2.33
C MET A 291 1.46 -21.87 -3.05
N MET A 292 1.81 -22.85 -3.86
CA MET A 292 0.85 -23.70 -4.58
C MET A 292 1.11 -25.19 -4.30
N PRO A 293 0.07 -26.04 -4.36
CA PRO A 293 0.22 -27.49 -4.25
C PRO A 293 0.93 -28.08 -5.47
N GLU A 294 1.34 -29.33 -5.40
CA GLU A 294 2.02 -30.10 -6.45
C GLU A 294 3.39 -29.53 -6.85
N MET A 295 3.43 -28.28 -7.33
CA MET A 295 4.63 -27.56 -7.73
C MET A 295 4.50 -26.10 -7.28
N ASN A 296 5.36 -25.67 -6.38
CA ASN A 296 5.38 -24.28 -5.92
C ASN A 296 5.92 -23.31 -6.98
N GLY A 297 5.72 -22.01 -6.78
CA GLY A 297 6.11 -20.98 -7.76
C GLY A 297 7.62 -20.91 -8.02
N TYR A 298 8.45 -21.23 -7.04
CA TYR A 298 9.91 -21.29 -7.22
C TYR A 298 10.32 -22.44 -8.14
N GLU A 299 9.73 -23.60 -7.95
CA GLU A 299 9.98 -24.78 -8.79
C GLU A 299 9.48 -24.56 -10.21
N ALA A 300 8.28 -23.99 -10.36
CA ALA A 300 7.71 -23.63 -11.65
C ALA A 300 8.59 -22.62 -12.40
N THR A 301 9.08 -21.59 -11.71
CA THR A 301 10.00 -20.60 -12.29
C THR A 301 11.29 -21.25 -12.78
N LYS A 302 11.93 -22.10 -11.96
CA LYS A 302 13.14 -22.81 -12.36
C LYS A 302 12.88 -23.72 -13.57
N ALA A 303 11.73 -24.39 -13.62
CA ALA A 303 11.34 -25.23 -14.74
C ALA A 303 11.17 -24.40 -16.03
N ILE A 304 10.49 -23.24 -15.97
CA ILE A 304 10.32 -22.33 -17.12
C ILE A 304 11.69 -21.81 -17.61
N ARG A 305 12.56 -21.36 -16.67
CA ARG A 305 13.91 -20.85 -17.00
C ARG A 305 14.82 -21.91 -17.62
N ALA A 306 14.64 -23.18 -17.28
CA ALA A 306 15.44 -24.30 -17.77
C ALA A 306 14.97 -24.87 -19.11
N MET A 307 13.85 -24.40 -19.68
CA MET A 307 13.35 -24.89 -20.96
C MET A 307 14.30 -24.57 -22.12
N ASN A 308 14.85 -25.62 -22.77
CA ASN A 308 15.73 -25.41 -23.92
C ASN A 308 14.97 -25.15 -25.23
N ASP A 309 13.75 -25.65 -25.33
CA ASP A 309 12.83 -25.51 -26.46
C ASP A 309 12.05 -24.17 -26.44
N ARG A 310 12.08 -23.45 -25.32
CA ARG A 310 11.42 -22.17 -25.08
C ARG A 310 12.44 -21.10 -24.66
N PRO A 311 13.19 -20.52 -25.60
CA PRO A 311 14.22 -19.53 -25.28
C PRO A 311 13.65 -18.25 -24.64
N ASP A 312 12.38 -17.92 -24.90
CA ASP A 312 11.62 -16.85 -24.24
C ASP A 312 11.42 -17.10 -22.74
N GLY A 313 11.38 -18.35 -22.31
CA GLY A 313 11.32 -18.72 -20.89
C GLY A 313 12.50 -18.20 -20.05
N LYS A 314 13.66 -17.87 -20.69
CA LYS A 314 14.80 -17.28 -19.97
C LYS A 314 14.59 -15.82 -19.62
N ASN A 315 13.81 -15.08 -20.42
CA ASN A 315 13.70 -13.63 -20.34
C ASN A 315 12.31 -13.12 -19.97
N ILE A 316 11.26 -13.96 -20.08
CA ILE A 316 9.91 -13.55 -19.72
C ILE A 316 9.89 -13.05 -18.27
N PRO A 317 9.31 -11.87 -18.00
CA PRO A 317 9.12 -11.40 -16.65
C PRO A 317 8.25 -12.35 -15.84
N ILE A 318 8.76 -12.82 -14.69
CA ILE A 318 8.02 -13.62 -13.72
C ILE A 318 7.97 -12.84 -12.41
N ILE A 319 6.78 -12.49 -11.98
CA ILE A 319 6.52 -11.69 -10.80
C ILE A 319 5.93 -12.62 -9.74
N ALA A 320 6.62 -12.75 -8.61
CA ALA A 320 6.13 -13.54 -7.48
C ALA A 320 4.94 -12.86 -6.81
N MET A 321 3.93 -13.63 -6.42
CA MET A 321 2.86 -13.23 -5.51
C MET A 321 3.05 -14.00 -4.20
N THR A 322 3.36 -13.32 -3.10
CA THR A 322 3.72 -13.97 -1.83
C THR A 322 2.82 -13.51 -0.69
N ALA A 323 2.56 -14.39 0.28
CA ALA A 323 1.87 -14.02 1.51
C ALA A 323 2.73 -13.13 2.43
N ASN A 324 4.06 -13.12 2.23
CA ASN A 324 5.03 -12.43 3.07
C ASN A 324 5.96 -11.55 2.22
N SER A 325 6.25 -10.34 2.70
CA SER A 325 7.19 -9.39 2.07
C SER A 325 8.57 -9.40 2.75
N PHE A 326 8.96 -10.51 3.40
CA PHE A 326 10.23 -10.54 4.11
C PHE A 326 11.42 -10.58 3.16
N ALA A 327 12.53 -9.98 3.57
CA ALA A 327 13.77 -9.95 2.79
C ALA A 327 14.24 -11.36 2.38
N GLU A 328 13.96 -12.39 3.18
CA GLU A 328 14.26 -13.79 2.88
C GLU A 328 13.41 -14.33 1.73
N ASP A 329 12.10 -14.02 1.69
CA ASP A 329 11.19 -14.45 0.62
C ASP A 329 11.48 -13.71 -0.70
N VAL A 330 11.84 -12.42 -0.60
CA VAL A 330 12.32 -11.64 -1.74
C VAL A 330 13.58 -12.24 -2.34
N GLN A 331 14.56 -12.56 -1.49
CA GLN A 331 15.82 -13.17 -1.95
C GLN A 331 15.58 -14.54 -2.55
N ALA A 332 14.72 -15.39 -1.95
CA ALA A 332 14.36 -16.69 -2.47
C ALA A 332 13.68 -16.60 -3.86
N SER A 333 12.85 -15.59 -4.07
CA SER A 333 12.21 -15.32 -5.37
C SER A 333 13.25 -14.95 -6.44
N LEU A 334 14.20 -14.08 -6.11
CA LEU A 334 15.30 -13.70 -7.01
C LEU A 334 16.21 -14.89 -7.31
N ASP A 335 16.56 -15.68 -6.30
CA ASP A 335 17.40 -16.89 -6.46
C ASP A 335 16.72 -17.97 -7.31
N ALA A 336 15.38 -18.02 -7.32
CA ALA A 336 14.61 -18.88 -8.21
C ALA A 336 14.59 -18.38 -9.66
N GLY A 337 14.99 -17.13 -9.92
CA GLY A 337 14.99 -16.49 -11.24
C GLY A 337 13.76 -15.67 -11.55
N MET A 338 12.99 -15.25 -10.53
CA MET A 338 11.90 -14.28 -10.66
C MET A 338 12.46 -12.85 -10.78
N ASN A 339 11.68 -11.95 -11.37
CA ASN A 339 12.11 -10.59 -11.68
C ASN A 339 11.66 -9.57 -10.62
N ALA A 340 10.53 -9.81 -9.98
CA ALA A 340 9.97 -8.97 -8.94
C ALA A 340 9.08 -9.80 -8.00
N HIS A 341 8.63 -9.18 -6.93
CA HIS A 341 7.66 -9.77 -6.00
C HIS A 341 6.55 -8.76 -5.68
N LEU A 342 5.38 -9.29 -5.36
CA LEU A 342 4.21 -8.58 -4.88
C LEU A 342 3.72 -9.27 -3.62
N SER A 343 3.36 -8.50 -2.61
CA SER A 343 2.74 -9.04 -1.39
C SER A 343 1.24 -9.29 -1.60
N LYS A 344 0.74 -10.39 -1.07
CA LYS A 344 -0.70 -10.58 -0.90
C LYS A 344 -1.16 -9.91 0.42
N PRO A 345 -2.29 -9.20 0.46
CA PRO A 345 -3.28 -9.07 -0.61
C PRO A 345 -2.78 -8.24 -1.78
N ILE A 346 -3.15 -8.67 -2.99
CA ILE A 346 -2.70 -8.01 -4.22
C ILE A 346 -3.35 -6.63 -4.31
N VAL A 347 -2.53 -5.59 -4.33
CA VAL A 347 -2.95 -4.22 -4.61
C VAL A 347 -2.72 -3.96 -6.10
N MET A 348 -3.80 -3.70 -6.83
CA MET A 348 -3.75 -3.62 -8.30
C MET A 348 -2.80 -2.53 -8.79
N ASP A 349 -2.71 -1.40 -8.12
CA ASP A 349 -1.76 -0.33 -8.45
C ASP A 349 -0.29 -0.80 -8.41
N GLU A 350 0.06 -1.67 -7.46
CA GLU A 350 1.41 -2.25 -7.38
C GLU A 350 1.67 -3.27 -8.49
N VAL A 351 0.65 -4.07 -8.82
CA VAL A 351 0.71 -5.01 -9.95
C VAL A 351 0.96 -4.27 -11.25
N ILE A 352 0.14 -3.25 -11.54
CA ILE A 352 0.25 -2.44 -12.75
C ILE A 352 1.62 -1.77 -12.84
N LYS A 353 2.09 -1.15 -11.75
CA LYS A 353 3.42 -0.54 -11.67
C LYS A 353 4.52 -1.56 -11.97
N THR A 354 4.40 -2.74 -11.40
CA THR A 354 5.40 -3.79 -11.57
C THR A 354 5.39 -4.34 -13.00
N ILE A 355 4.23 -4.60 -13.58
CA ILE A 355 4.11 -5.06 -14.98
C ILE A 355 4.74 -4.04 -15.93
N LEU A 356 4.45 -2.75 -15.77
CA LEU A 356 4.98 -1.68 -16.62
C LEU A 356 6.51 -1.54 -16.62
N ARG A 357 7.17 -1.97 -15.55
CA ARG A 357 8.65 -1.99 -15.51
C ARG A 357 9.26 -3.03 -16.44
N TYR A 358 8.52 -4.07 -16.78
CA TYR A 358 9.04 -5.23 -17.48
C TYR A 358 8.44 -5.45 -18.87
N VAL A 359 7.26 -4.90 -19.17
CA VAL A 359 6.51 -5.15 -20.41
C VAL A 359 6.62 -4.00 -21.43
N ARG A 360 7.39 -2.97 -21.12
CA ARG A 360 7.69 -1.87 -22.04
C ARG A 360 9.03 -2.05 -22.75
#